data_4cd4ff1f27490d7d2b6472ffd0b22948
#
_entry.id   4cd4ff1f27490d7d2b6472ffd0b22948
#
_cell.length_a   1.000
_cell.length_b   1.000
_cell.length_c   1.000
_cell.angle_alpha   90.00
_cell.angle_beta   90.00
_cell.angle_gamma   90.00
#
_symmetry.space_group_name_H-M   'P 1'
#
loop_
_entity.id
_entity.type
_entity.pdbx_description
1 polymer ?
#
loop_
_entity_poly.entity_id
_entity_poly.type
_entity_poly.pdbx_seq_one_letter_code
_entity_poly.pdbx_strand_id
1 'polypeptide(L)'
;DARNMSMYTHVDNHFDGTHDLLTPENTTLVQRHIPGNERPDILRNPRFWISQTLAVIVSSVILLAVVCVGLMHRSLGLIPRLIRLKGTPLRSWDCHGRWKGEKLVKSPQYYARSCGFDIADEQVETKDGYYLRMHRVICNDTEQMRRGPGKGYPILILHGLFQSSGSFITSEERSLAFWLAAQGYQVYLGNNRAAYDMGHRRFSRYAPEFWDYNIRDLALYDLPAMVDYVRQRTGYEKIAFIGHSQGNATAFIALSRWFVPELGTKLSYFGALAPAVFAGPLTKCFPLSYMCKLDWPTWRRLFGVLDFIPLMKCMSWVSFQFRTIGRPLRHTRRLATRCLVRKDVSNPAYLFEWNDTNWLSRRKPKMFRFTPQPVSSAAMFWWGGKDSFVTRGSLFEPDQQWFEEHFPPLALYGGGRDRLVLTQPLVEHIRKHEPNVRLLRVKIQPEAEHCDHYWAADAVEWCFMDIVGTWTINHQMISKIHDVIGKTLSWSLYNDSPLPS
;
A
#
# COMPACT_ATOMS: atom_id res chain seq x y z
N ASP A 1 -22.54 -13.44 35.70
CA ASP A 1 -21.64 -14.04 34.70
C ASP A 1 -22.12 -13.86 33.26
N ALA A 2 -23.40 -13.54 33.03
CA ALA A 2 -23.93 -13.21 31.71
C ALA A 2 -23.55 -11.78 31.22
N ARG A 3 -23.12 -10.88 32.13
CA ARG A 3 -22.73 -9.50 31.78
C ARG A 3 -21.36 -9.38 31.12
N ASN A 4 -20.45 -10.35 31.33
CA ASN A 4 -19.14 -10.35 30.68
C ASN A 4 -19.15 -10.97 29.27
N MET A 5 -20.23 -11.64 28.88
CA MET A 5 -20.40 -12.12 27.52
C MET A 5 -20.95 -11.05 26.57
N SER A 6 -21.65 -10.06 27.08
CA SER A 6 -22.26 -8.96 26.32
C SER A 6 -21.26 -8.01 25.64
N MET A 7 -20.04 -7.85 26.19
CA MET A 7 -19.00 -7.02 25.56
C MET A 7 -18.35 -7.65 24.33
N TYR A 8 -18.37 -8.99 24.25
CA TYR A 8 -17.88 -9.72 23.06
C TYR A 8 -18.94 -9.82 21.95
N THR A 9 -20.21 -9.72 22.28
CA THR A 9 -21.31 -9.75 21.29
C THR A 9 -21.39 -8.49 20.44
N HIS A 10 -20.90 -7.35 20.90
CA HIS A 10 -20.85 -6.12 20.08
C HIS A 10 -19.80 -6.16 18.96
N VAL A 11 -18.74 -6.98 19.09
CA VAL A 11 -17.79 -7.23 18.00
C VAL A 11 -18.38 -8.25 17.02
N ASP A 12 -19.21 -9.17 17.49
CA ASP A 12 -19.82 -10.22 16.67
C ASP A 12 -20.88 -9.69 15.69
N ASN A 13 -21.57 -8.57 16.00
CA ASN A 13 -22.62 -8.00 15.15
C ASN A 13 -22.10 -7.24 13.92
N HIS A 14 -20.78 -7.03 13.79
CA HIS A 14 -20.18 -6.36 12.62
C HIS A 14 -19.70 -7.32 11.53
N PHE A 15 -19.74 -8.63 11.77
CA PHE A 15 -19.30 -9.66 10.82
C PHE A 15 -20.41 -10.67 10.51
N ASP A 16 -21.64 -10.22 10.42
CA ASP A 16 -22.69 -11.03 9.82
C ASP A 16 -22.43 -11.15 8.33
N GLY A 17 -21.93 -12.33 7.94
CA GLY A 17 -21.34 -12.60 6.62
C GLY A 17 -22.34 -12.63 5.47
N THR A 18 -23.58 -12.25 5.67
CA THR A 18 -24.61 -12.26 4.62
C THR A 18 -24.78 -10.92 3.90
N HIS A 19 -24.18 -9.81 4.42
CA HIS A 19 -24.39 -8.44 3.86
C HIS A 19 -23.11 -7.61 3.73
N ASP A 20 -21.96 -8.20 3.59
CA ASP A 20 -20.67 -7.47 3.51
C ASP A 20 -20.34 -6.92 2.12
N LEU A 21 -21.33 -6.90 1.23
CA LEU A 21 -21.27 -6.12 0.01
C LEU A 21 -21.40 -4.63 0.36
N LEU A 22 -20.61 -3.79 -0.30
CA LEU A 22 -20.68 -2.35 -0.13
C LEU A 22 -22.01 -1.84 -0.74
N THR A 23 -23.06 -1.83 0.08
CA THR A 23 -24.40 -1.33 -0.27
C THR A 23 -24.73 -0.09 0.55
N PRO A 24 -25.67 0.78 0.10
CA PRO A 24 -26.12 1.96 0.84
C PRO A 24 -26.61 1.66 2.25
N GLU A 25 -27.22 0.51 2.47
CA GLU A 25 -27.74 0.10 3.77
C GLU A 25 -26.63 -0.16 4.80
N ASN A 26 -25.45 -0.60 4.36
CA ASN A 26 -24.30 -0.81 5.23
C ASN A 26 -23.50 0.48 5.51
N THR A 27 -23.76 1.58 4.82
CA THR A 27 -23.10 2.87 5.10
C THR A 27 -23.69 3.59 6.30
N THR A 28 -24.95 3.35 6.66
CA THR A 28 -25.61 3.96 7.83
C THR A 28 -25.14 3.40 9.17
N LEU A 29 -24.50 2.23 9.20
CA LEU A 29 -23.97 1.61 10.42
C LEU A 29 -22.62 2.18 10.89
N VAL A 30 -22.08 3.19 10.21
CA VAL A 30 -20.75 3.73 10.45
C VAL A 30 -20.69 4.77 11.58
N GLN A 31 -21.80 5.19 12.16
CA GLN A 31 -21.75 5.96 13.41
C GLN A 31 -21.46 5.01 14.58
N ARG A 32 -20.23 4.55 14.69
CA ARG A 32 -19.74 3.90 15.91
C ARG A 32 -19.90 4.89 17.06
N HIS A 33 -20.80 4.59 17.97
CA HIS A 33 -20.92 5.29 19.24
C HIS A 33 -19.60 5.10 19.98
N ILE A 34 -18.78 6.14 20.08
CA ILE A 34 -17.53 6.11 20.84
C ILE A 34 -17.93 6.11 22.30
N PRO A 35 -17.78 4.99 23.05
CA PRO A 35 -18.11 4.96 24.46
C PRO A 35 -17.21 5.97 25.22
N GLY A 36 -17.78 6.69 26.13
CA GLY A 36 -17.05 7.62 26.99
C GLY A 36 -15.98 6.92 27.82
N ASN A 37 -15.03 7.66 28.22
CA ASN A 37 -13.81 7.62 29.01
C ASN A 37 -13.59 6.49 30.06
N GLU A 38 -14.26 5.34 29.97
CA GLU A 38 -14.01 4.19 30.85
C GLU A 38 -12.88 3.35 30.24
N ARG A 39 -11.78 3.24 30.96
CA ARG A 39 -10.69 2.29 30.61
C ARG A 39 -11.28 0.89 30.62
N PRO A 40 -11.29 0.15 29.51
CA PRO A 40 -11.89 -1.16 29.50
C PRO A 40 -11.20 -2.07 30.51
N ASP A 41 -11.96 -2.69 31.39
CA ASP A 41 -11.50 -3.70 32.35
C ASP A 41 -10.88 -4.94 31.68
N ILE A 42 -11.03 -5.06 30.38
CA ILE A 42 -10.46 -6.08 29.53
C ILE A 42 -8.94 -6.20 29.68
N LEU A 43 -8.20 -5.08 29.84
CA LEU A 43 -6.76 -5.10 30.03
C LEU A 43 -6.35 -5.72 31.38
N ARG A 44 -7.25 -5.77 32.35
CA ARG A 44 -7.06 -6.42 33.64
C ARG A 44 -7.55 -7.87 33.65
N ASN A 45 -8.16 -8.35 32.56
CA ASN A 45 -8.70 -9.71 32.50
C ASN A 45 -7.60 -10.71 32.11
N PRO A 46 -7.16 -11.58 33.06
CA PRO A 46 -6.12 -12.60 32.76
C PRO A 46 -6.52 -13.56 31.64
N ARG A 47 -7.80 -13.87 31.50
CA ARG A 47 -8.30 -14.78 30.45
C ARG A 47 -8.11 -14.19 29.07
N PHE A 48 -8.27 -12.87 28.90
CA PHE A 48 -7.97 -12.19 27.64
C PHE A 48 -6.49 -12.36 27.25
N TRP A 49 -5.57 -12.11 28.18
CA TRP A 49 -4.13 -12.23 27.93
C TRP A 49 -3.69 -13.65 27.67
N ILE A 50 -4.28 -14.64 28.37
CA ILE A 50 -4.02 -16.06 28.11
C ILE A 50 -4.48 -16.41 26.68
N SER A 51 -5.70 -16.04 26.31
CA SER A 51 -6.21 -16.26 24.95
C SER A 51 -5.36 -15.59 23.89
N GLN A 52 -4.95 -14.35 24.11
CA GLN A 52 -4.11 -13.61 23.15
C GLN A 52 -2.70 -14.23 23.06
N THR A 53 -2.12 -14.69 24.16
CA THR A 53 -0.83 -15.36 24.17
C THR A 53 -0.91 -16.68 23.40
N LEU A 54 -1.97 -17.48 23.61
CA LEU A 54 -2.20 -18.70 22.84
C LEU A 54 -2.35 -18.41 21.34
N ALA A 55 -3.10 -17.36 20.96
CA ALA A 55 -3.24 -16.95 19.57
C ALA A 55 -1.89 -16.55 18.96
N VAL A 56 -1.03 -15.84 19.70
CA VAL A 56 0.33 -15.49 19.25
C VAL A 56 1.18 -16.76 19.04
N ILE A 57 1.12 -17.72 19.94
CA ILE A 57 1.85 -19.00 19.81
C ILE A 57 1.35 -19.75 18.57
N VAL A 58 0.03 -19.95 18.43
CA VAL A 58 -0.57 -20.68 17.30
C VAL A 58 -0.24 -20.00 15.97
N SER A 59 -0.43 -18.69 15.88
CA SER A 59 -0.12 -17.93 14.65
C SER A 59 1.37 -17.98 14.31
N SER A 60 2.25 -18.04 15.31
CA SER A 60 3.70 -18.19 15.12
C SER A 60 4.08 -19.56 14.57
N VAL A 61 3.43 -20.61 15.05
CA VAL A 61 3.60 -21.99 14.53
C VAL A 61 3.11 -22.07 13.09
N ILE A 62 1.95 -21.47 12.78
CA ILE A 62 1.42 -21.38 11.42
C ILE A 62 2.41 -20.64 10.51
N LEU A 63 2.93 -19.48 10.94
CA LEU A 63 3.92 -18.72 10.19
C LEU A 63 5.18 -19.55 9.91
N LEU A 64 5.69 -20.25 10.93
CA LEU A 64 6.86 -21.12 10.78
C LEU A 64 6.58 -22.25 9.77
N ALA A 65 5.43 -22.91 9.87
CA ALA A 65 5.02 -23.96 8.92
C ALA A 65 4.96 -23.40 7.48
N VAL A 66 4.36 -22.24 7.28
CA VAL A 66 4.29 -21.57 5.97
C VAL A 66 5.69 -21.24 5.43
N VAL A 67 6.59 -20.74 6.27
CA VAL A 67 7.99 -20.50 5.90
C VAL A 67 8.70 -21.80 5.52
N CYS A 68 8.54 -22.88 6.30
CA CYS A 68 9.14 -24.19 6.00
C CYS A 68 8.64 -24.76 4.68
N VAL A 69 7.32 -24.69 4.40
CA VAL A 69 6.74 -25.12 3.13
C VAL A 69 7.29 -24.29 1.97
N GLY A 70 7.37 -22.97 2.12
CA GLY A 70 7.96 -22.09 1.11
C GLY A 70 9.43 -22.41 0.82
N LEU A 71 10.24 -22.70 1.85
CA LEU A 71 11.63 -23.12 1.70
C LEU A 71 11.76 -24.46 1.01
N MET A 72 10.91 -25.44 1.38
CA MET A 72 10.88 -26.77 0.77
C MET A 72 10.51 -26.69 -0.72
N HIS A 73 9.45 -25.99 -1.06
CA HIS A 73 9.00 -25.81 -2.44
C HIS A 73 10.08 -25.16 -3.32
N ARG A 74 10.83 -24.22 -2.75
CA ARG A 74 11.97 -23.60 -3.45
C ARG A 74 13.13 -24.55 -3.61
N SER A 75 13.48 -25.34 -2.60
CA SER A 75 14.57 -26.31 -2.69
C SER A 75 14.35 -27.30 -3.82
N LEU A 76 13.10 -27.75 -4.00
CA LEU A 76 12.69 -28.59 -5.12
C LEU A 76 12.76 -27.87 -6.47
N GLY A 77 12.42 -26.58 -6.52
CA GLY A 77 12.52 -25.74 -7.73
C GLY A 77 13.92 -25.30 -8.11
N LEU A 78 14.95 -25.58 -7.27
CA LEU A 78 16.34 -25.17 -7.53
C LEU A 78 17.05 -26.08 -8.55
N ILE A 79 16.68 -27.35 -8.66
CA ILE A 79 17.34 -28.34 -9.52
C ILE A 79 17.32 -27.90 -11.00
N PRO A 80 16.21 -27.45 -11.60
CA PRO A 80 16.20 -26.96 -12.98
C PRO A 80 16.89 -25.61 -13.17
N ARG A 81 17.00 -24.77 -12.12
CA ARG A 81 17.58 -23.42 -12.19
C ARG A 81 19.11 -23.40 -12.03
N LEU A 82 19.70 -24.44 -11.44
CA LEU A 82 21.15 -24.63 -11.41
C LEU A 82 21.75 -24.80 -12.82
N ILE A 83 20.93 -25.31 -13.76
CA ILE A 83 21.33 -25.54 -15.14
C ILE A 83 21.25 -24.25 -16.00
N ARG A 84 20.48 -23.23 -15.58
CA ARG A 84 20.33 -21.95 -16.27
C ARG A 84 21.02 -20.80 -15.53
N LEU A 85 22.35 -20.79 -15.54
CA LEU A 85 23.18 -19.66 -15.06
C LEU A 85 23.15 -18.49 -16.07
N LYS A 86 22.01 -17.83 -16.27
CA LYS A 86 21.99 -16.50 -16.88
C LYS A 86 22.18 -15.47 -15.78
N GLY A 87 23.32 -14.77 -15.78
CA GLY A 87 23.53 -13.59 -14.95
C GLY A 87 22.49 -12.51 -15.29
N THR A 88 22.06 -11.72 -14.31
CA THR A 88 21.27 -10.51 -14.59
C THR A 88 22.08 -9.62 -15.53
N PRO A 89 21.51 -9.15 -16.65
CA PRO A 89 22.25 -8.28 -17.56
C PRO A 89 22.68 -7.02 -16.81
N LEU A 90 23.94 -6.60 -17.07
CA LEU A 90 24.45 -5.32 -16.57
C LEU A 90 23.65 -4.20 -17.23
N ARG A 91 23.13 -3.29 -16.43
CA ARG A 91 22.42 -2.11 -16.91
C ARG A 91 23.38 -0.93 -16.96
N SER A 92 23.35 -0.16 -18.05
CA SER A 92 24.25 0.98 -18.28
C SER A 92 24.18 2.06 -17.18
N TRP A 93 23.03 2.20 -16.52
CA TRP A 93 22.81 3.16 -15.44
C TRP A 93 23.23 2.64 -14.06
N ASP A 94 23.63 1.35 -13.91
CA ASP A 94 23.90 0.76 -12.60
C ASP A 94 25.33 1.02 -12.12
N CYS A 95 25.49 2.02 -11.27
CA CYS A 95 26.76 2.37 -10.61
C CYS A 95 27.08 1.41 -9.47
N HIS A 96 27.51 0.19 -9.78
CA HIS A 96 27.76 -0.90 -8.82
C HIS A 96 28.66 -0.54 -7.63
N GLY A 97 29.56 0.44 -7.77
CA GLY A 97 30.53 0.83 -6.73
C GLY A 97 29.96 1.74 -5.64
N ARG A 98 29.02 2.61 -5.97
CA ARG A 98 28.50 3.67 -5.08
C ARG A 98 27.84 3.13 -3.82
N TRP A 99 27.13 2.02 -3.93
CA TRP A 99 26.31 1.45 -2.84
C TRP A 99 27.00 0.31 -2.07
N LYS A 100 28.29 0.11 -2.31
CA LYS A 100 29.07 -0.93 -1.64
C LYS A 100 29.31 -0.53 -0.18
N GLY A 101 28.81 -1.34 0.75
CA GLY A 101 28.98 -1.09 2.19
C GLY A 101 27.91 -0.22 2.83
N GLU A 102 26.83 0.10 2.12
CA GLU A 102 25.68 0.82 2.66
C GLU A 102 25.13 0.14 3.92
N LYS A 103 24.84 0.92 4.98
CA LYS A 103 24.32 0.42 6.23
C LYS A 103 22.83 0.10 6.10
N LEU A 104 22.36 -0.97 6.75
CA LEU A 104 20.95 -1.33 6.82
C LEU A 104 20.33 -0.76 8.09
N VAL A 105 19.67 0.38 7.98
CA VAL A 105 19.04 1.10 9.09
C VAL A 105 17.52 1.24 8.87
N LYS A 106 16.74 1.51 9.94
CA LYS A 106 15.30 1.80 9.88
C LYS A 106 15.05 3.32 9.85
N SER A 107 15.84 4.08 9.10
CA SER A 107 15.69 5.52 9.00
C SER A 107 15.41 5.93 7.56
N PRO A 108 14.21 6.43 7.25
CA PRO A 108 13.91 7.01 5.94
C PRO A 108 14.85 8.14 5.57
N GLN A 109 15.22 9.00 6.54
CA GLN A 109 16.13 10.12 6.37
C GLN A 109 17.53 9.68 5.92
N TYR A 110 18.02 8.55 6.44
CA TYR A 110 19.32 8.01 6.03
C TYR A 110 19.34 7.67 4.54
N TYR A 111 18.31 7.00 4.03
CA TYR A 111 18.23 6.63 2.61
C TYR A 111 18.01 7.84 1.72
N ALA A 112 17.23 8.82 2.18
CA ALA A 112 17.03 10.06 1.45
C ALA A 112 18.34 10.84 1.29
N ARG A 113 19.07 11.05 2.39
CA ARG A 113 20.36 11.78 2.38
C ARG A 113 21.40 11.11 1.52
N SER A 114 21.43 9.77 1.46
CA SER A 114 22.35 9.04 0.57
C SER A 114 22.07 9.27 -0.93
N CYS A 115 20.86 9.76 -1.24
CA CYS A 115 20.43 10.10 -2.62
C CYS A 115 20.38 11.61 -2.90
N GLY A 116 20.81 12.47 -1.95
CA GLY A 116 20.78 13.94 -2.11
C GLY A 116 19.45 14.61 -1.73
N PHE A 117 18.55 13.89 -1.08
CA PHE A 117 17.27 14.38 -0.56
C PHE A 117 17.28 14.39 0.98
N ASP A 118 16.25 14.97 1.58
CA ASP A 118 15.94 14.74 2.99
C ASP A 118 14.46 14.32 3.12
N ILE A 119 14.06 13.90 4.31
CA ILE A 119 12.68 13.54 4.63
C ILE A 119 12.30 14.21 5.96
N ALA A 120 11.21 14.98 5.91
CA ALA A 120 10.54 15.48 7.10
C ALA A 120 9.45 14.48 7.55
N ASP A 121 9.43 14.20 8.85
CA ASP A 121 8.33 13.49 9.50
C ASP A 121 7.20 14.48 9.78
N GLU A 122 6.00 14.13 9.38
CA GLU A 122 4.78 14.90 9.60
C GLU A 122 3.72 14.01 10.22
N GLN A 123 2.89 14.57 11.11
CA GLN A 123 1.85 13.84 11.81
C GLN A 123 0.48 14.37 11.43
N VAL A 124 -0.45 13.47 11.16
CA VAL A 124 -1.85 13.77 10.84
C VAL A 124 -2.74 13.02 11.80
N GLU A 125 -3.76 13.69 12.35
CA GLU A 125 -4.80 13.06 13.16
C GLU A 125 -6.03 12.81 12.31
N THR A 126 -6.56 11.59 12.37
CA THR A 126 -7.81 11.22 11.71
C THR A 126 -9.02 11.66 12.52
N LYS A 127 -10.19 11.79 11.90
CA LYS A 127 -11.43 12.16 12.60
C LYS A 127 -11.81 11.19 13.71
N ASP A 128 -11.47 9.91 13.57
CA ASP A 128 -11.71 8.88 14.58
C ASP A 128 -10.57 8.77 15.62
N GLY A 129 -9.52 9.59 15.53
CA GLY A 129 -8.51 9.81 16.57
C GLY A 129 -7.22 9.01 16.42
N TYR A 130 -6.94 8.39 15.29
CA TYR A 130 -5.63 7.79 15.01
C TYR A 130 -4.63 8.84 14.58
N TYR A 131 -3.38 8.66 15.00
CA TYR A 131 -2.25 9.42 14.49
C TYR A 131 -1.60 8.67 13.34
N LEU A 132 -1.46 9.35 12.21
CA LEU A 132 -0.79 8.83 11.02
C LEU A 132 0.55 9.52 10.88
N ARG A 133 1.60 8.77 10.55
CA ARG A 133 2.89 9.35 10.16
C ARG A 133 2.91 9.54 8.64
N MET A 134 3.23 10.74 8.21
CA MET A 134 3.53 11.02 6.81
C MET A 134 4.99 11.42 6.66
N HIS A 135 5.57 11.14 5.51
CA HIS A 135 6.92 11.57 5.17
C HIS A 135 6.85 12.52 3.98
N ARG A 136 7.38 13.73 4.13
CA ARG A 136 7.54 14.67 3.03
C ARG A 136 8.97 14.63 2.53
N VAL A 137 9.17 14.37 1.24
CA VAL A 137 10.48 14.41 0.58
C VAL A 137 10.88 15.87 0.38
N ILE A 138 12.07 16.20 0.84
CA ILE A 138 12.67 17.53 0.68
C ILE A 138 13.73 17.44 -0.41
N CYS A 139 13.53 18.18 -1.49
CA CYS A 139 14.54 18.40 -2.51
C CYS A 139 15.30 19.69 -2.18
N ASN A 140 16.62 19.59 -2.06
CA ASN A 140 17.47 20.76 -1.75
C ASN A 140 17.71 21.64 -2.99
N ASP A 141 17.44 21.13 -4.19
CA ASP A 141 17.52 21.87 -5.43
C ASP A 141 16.18 22.55 -5.77
N THR A 142 16.04 23.79 -5.35
CA THR A 142 14.84 24.61 -5.61
C THR A 142 14.65 24.96 -7.09
N GLU A 143 15.72 25.02 -7.86
CA GLU A 143 15.70 25.29 -9.29
C GLU A 143 15.09 24.11 -10.05
N GLN A 144 15.47 22.88 -9.68
CA GLN A 144 14.91 21.66 -10.24
C GLN A 144 13.40 21.55 -9.97
N MET A 145 12.95 21.96 -8.77
CA MET A 145 11.51 22.00 -8.45
C MET A 145 10.73 22.98 -9.34
N ARG A 146 11.34 24.08 -9.77
CA ARG A 146 10.68 25.08 -10.65
C ARG A 146 10.70 24.68 -12.12
N ARG A 147 11.79 24.09 -12.59
CA ARG A 147 12.02 23.74 -14.00
C ARG A 147 11.51 22.37 -14.40
N GLY A 148 11.39 21.45 -13.45
CA GLY A 148 10.89 20.11 -13.69
C GLY A 148 9.42 20.08 -14.16
N PRO A 149 8.98 18.99 -14.81
CA PRO A 149 7.61 18.86 -15.30
C PRO A 149 6.56 18.95 -14.18
N GLY A 150 6.93 18.64 -12.93
CA GLY A 150 6.06 18.72 -11.75
C GLY A 150 5.77 20.16 -11.29
N LYS A 151 6.66 21.12 -11.54
CA LYS A 151 6.50 22.54 -11.17
C LYS A 151 5.99 22.77 -9.73
N GLY A 152 6.45 21.98 -8.78
CA GLY A 152 6.01 22.03 -7.38
C GLY A 152 4.64 21.43 -7.11
N TYR A 153 4.03 20.71 -8.04
CA TYR A 153 2.70 20.11 -7.85
C TYR A 153 2.73 18.98 -6.79
N PRO A 154 1.78 18.95 -5.85
CA PRO A 154 1.77 17.95 -4.78
C PRO A 154 1.28 16.58 -5.24
N ILE A 155 1.99 15.53 -4.80
CA ILE A 155 1.63 14.14 -5.01
C ILE A 155 1.62 13.43 -3.65
N LEU A 156 0.52 12.74 -3.35
CA LEU A 156 0.40 11.80 -2.24
C LEU A 156 0.58 10.37 -2.75
N ILE A 157 1.50 9.60 -2.15
CA ILE A 157 1.74 8.19 -2.48
C ILE A 157 1.34 7.32 -1.29
N LEU A 158 0.52 6.29 -1.50
CA LEU A 158 0.03 5.38 -0.46
C LEU A 158 0.39 3.93 -0.75
N HIS A 159 0.92 3.27 0.27
CA HIS A 159 1.46 1.90 0.22
C HIS A 159 0.39 0.79 0.27
N GLY A 160 0.82 -0.45 -0.03
CA GLY A 160 0.02 -1.66 0.05
C GLY A 160 -0.03 -2.30 1.44
N LEU A 161 -0.72 -3.44 1.52
CA LEU A 161 -0.85 -4.24 2.75
C LEU A 161 0.52 -4.65 3.29
N PHE A 162 0.71 -4.59 4.61
CA PHE A 162 1.97 -4.82 5.33
C PHE A 162 3.13 -3.89 4.98
N GLN A 163 2.95 -2.92 4.12
CA GLN A 163 4.00 -2.00 3.69
C GLN A 163 3.98 -0.69 4.50
N SER A 164 4.87 0.22 4.12
CA SER A 164 4.91 1.61 4.57
C SER A 164 5.48 2.50 3.47
N SER A 165 5.52 3.79 3.72
CA SER A 165 6.22 4.79 2.91
C SER A 165 7.66 4.39 2.56
N GLY A 166 8.32 3.63 3.45
CA GLY A 166 9.66 3.09 3.22
C GLY A 166 9.80 2.24 1.95
N SER A 167 8.71 1.65 1.45
CA SER A 167 8.71 0.89 0.21
C SER A 167 9.07 1.73 -1.02
N PHE A 168 8.81 3.03 -0.97
CA PHE A 168 9.02 3.95 -2.10
C PHE A 168 10.37 4.69 -2.06
N ILE A 169 11.25 4.39 -1.09
CA ILE A 169 12.54 5.08 -0.89
C ILE A 169 13.75 4.13 -0.89
N THR A 170 13.54 2.83 -1.16
CA THR A 170 14.59 1.80 -1.01
C THR A 170 15.24 1.35 -2.30
N SER A 171 14.85 1.95 -3.43
CA SER A 171 15.42 1.70 -4.75
C SER A 171 16.52 2.71 -5.15
N GLU A 172 17.17 3.31 -4.14
CA GLU A 172 18.25 4.30 -4.32
C GLU A 172 17.70 5.57 -5.03
N GLU A 173 18.47 6.27 -5.86
CA GLU A 173 18.04 7.41 -6.66
C GLU A 173 16.87 7.10 -7.62
N ARG A 174 16.67 5.83 -7.94
CA ARG A 174 15.55 5.35 -8.76
C ARG A 174 14.33 4.93 -7.93
N SER A 175 14.28 5.31 -6.67
CA SER A 175 13.07 5.19 -5.83
C SER A 175 11.96 6.06 -6.38
N LEU A 176 10.72 5.57 -6.37
CA LEU A 176 9.57 6.34 -6.87
C LEU A 176 9.49 7.74 -6.25
N ALA A 177 9.69 7.83 -4.93
CA ALA A 177 9.61 9.09 -4.21
C ALA A 177 10.70 10.10 -4.64
N PHE A 178 11.94 9.65 -4.74
CA PHE A 178 13.06 10.52 -5.09
C PHE A 178 13.05 10.88 -6.57
N TRP A 179 12.66 9.93 -7.43
CA TRP A 179 12.55 10.16 -8.85
C TRP A 179 11.49 11.23 -9.16
N LEU A 180 10.31 11.15 -8.53
CA LEU A 180 9.26 12.18 -8.69
C LEU A 180 9.69 13.52 -8.11
N ALA A 181 10.37 13.54 -6.95
CA ALA A 181 10.91 14.77 -6.38
C ALA A 181 11.95 15.40 -7.31
N ALA A 182 12.81 14.59 -7.96
CA ALA A 182 13.74 15.02 -8.98
C ALA A 182 13.05 15.58 -10.25
N GLN A 183 11.80 15.15 -10.54
CA GLN A 183 10.98 15.75 -11.60
C GLN A 183 10.26 17.03 -11.17
N GLY A 184 10.52 17.54 -9.97
CA GLY A 184 9.97 18.79 -9.47
C GLY A 184 8.63 18.70 -8.75
N TYR A 185 8.18 17.49 -8.37
CA TYR A 185 6.96 17.32 -7.57
C TYR A 185 7.23 17.50 -6.07
N GLN A 186 6.24 18.01 -5.34
CA GLN A 186 6.21 17.94 -3.87
C GLN A 186 5.66 16.57 -3.48
N VAL A 187 6.54 15.66 -3.03
CA VAL A 187 6.17 14.27 -2.77
C VAL A 187 5.87 14.06 -1.29
N TYR A 188 4.66 13.59 -1.00
CA TYR A 188 4.19 13.15 0.30
C TYR A 188 3.93 11.65 0.28
N LEU A 189 4.47 10.95 1.26
CA LEU A 189 4.32 9.50 1.43
C LEU A 189 3.40 9.26 2.62
N GLY A 190 2.21 8.75 2.37
CA GLY A 190 1.25 8.38 3.39
C GLY A 190 1.58 7.04 4.05
N ASN A 191 1.19 6.91 5.31
CA ASN A 191 1.17 5.65 6.03
C ASN A 191 -0.18 5.45 6.68
N ASN A 192 -0.74 4.26 6.53
CA ASN A 192 -1.96 3.87 7.21
C ASN A 192 -1.74 3.77 8.73
N ARG A 193 -2.85 3.82 9.48
CA ARG A 193 -2.85 3.66 10.95
C ARG A 193 -2.02 2.46 11.39
N ALA A 194 -1.49 2.50 12.61
CA ALA A 194 -0.59 1.53 13.23
C ALA A 194 0.82 1.39 12.60
N ALA A 195 1.08 1.91 11.39
CA ALA A 195 2.42 1.93 10.81
C ALA A 195 3.37 2.82 11.64
N TYR A 196 4.66 2.46 11.67
CA TYR A 196 5.69 3.17 12.44
C TYR A 196 5.35 3.34 13.93
N ASP A 197 4.62 2.40 14.49
CA ASP A 197 4.20 2.40 15.90
C ASP A 197 3.40 3.63 16.34
N MET A 198 2.73 4.30 15.39
CA MET A 198 1.84 5.42 15.69
C MET A 198 0.64 4.96 16.54
N GLY A 199 0.15 5.87 17.37
CA GLY A 199 -0.87 5.61 18.37
C GLY A 199 -2.25 6.13 18.00
N HIS A 200 -3.11 6.19 19.01
CA HIS A 200 -4.45 6.74 18.94
C HIS A 200 -4.68 7.66 20.15
N ARG A 201 -5.50 8.71 19.99
CA ARG A 201 -5.77 9.70 21.03
C ARG A 201 -6.31 9.10 22.34
N ARG A 202 -7.11 8.03 22.26
CA ARG A 202 -7.78 7.42 23.41
C ARG A 202 -7.32 6.00 23.72
N PHE A 203 -7.00 5.21 22.70
CA PHE A 203 -6.76 3.78 22.85
C PHE A 203 -5.26 3.47 22.92
N SER A 204 -4.89 2.64 23.87
CA SER A 204 -3.57 2.04 23.91
C SER A 204 -3.41 1.03 22.79
N ARG A 205 -2.20 0.91 22.24
CA ARG A 205 -1.88 -0.15 21.25
C ARG A 205 -2.03 -1.57 21.78
N TYR A 206 -2.15 -1.74 23.09
CA TYR A 206 -2.40 -3.04 23.73
C TYR A 206 -3.89 -3.33 23.90
N ALA A 207 -4.75 -2.37 23.61
CA ALA A 207 -6.20 -2.51 23.74
C ALA A 207 -6.81 -3.03 22.41
N PRO A 208 -7.79 -3.95 22.46
CA PRO A 208 -8.47 -4.44 21.28
C PRO A 208 -9.09 -3.34 20.42
N GLU A 209 -9.62 -2.30 21.04
CA GLU A 209 -10.26 -1.16 20.38
C GLU A 209 -9.30 -0.41 19.45
N PHE A 210 -8.00 -0.40 19.75
CA PHE A 210 -7.00 0.16 18.85
C PHE A 210 -6.88 -0.63 17.55
N TRP A 211 -7.11 -1.95 17.58
CA TRP A 211 -6.97 -2.84 16.44
C TRP A 211 -8.30 -3.18 15.76
N ASP A 212 -9.40 -2.64 16.28
CA ASP A 212 -10.73 -2.86 15.69
C ASP A 212 -10.97 -1.91 14.50
N TYR A 213 -10.24 -2.18 13.42
CA TYR A 213 -10.39 -1.48 12.15
C TYR A 213 -10.12 -2.42 10.97
N ASN A 214 -10.69 -2.08 9.82
CA ASN A 214 -10.45 -2.75 8.55
C ASN A 214 -10.23 -1.72 7.42
N ILE A 215 -10.24 -2.14 6.17
CA ILE A 215 -9.97 -1.25 5.02
C ILE A 215 -11.02 -0.14 4.85
N ARG A 216 -12.26 -0.35 5.32
CA ARG A 216 -13.31 0.69 5.26
C ARG A 216 -12.93 1.89 6.13
N ASP A 217 -12.36 1.63 7.30
CA ASP A 217 -11.89 2.69 8.20
C ASP A 217 -10.72 3.47 7.58
N LEU A 218 -9.83 2.78 6.85
CA LEU A 218 -8.77 3.44 6.09
C LEU A 218 -9.33 4.35 4.99
N ALA A 219 -10.39 3.90 4.33
CA ALA A 219 -11.06 4.66 3.27
C ALA A 219 -11.84 5.86 3.80
N LEU A 220 -12.50 5.72 4.95
CA LEU A 220 -13.33 6.77 5.56
C LEU A 220 -12.51 7.83 6.29
N TYR A 221 -11.39 7.45 6.90
CA TYR A 221 -10.68 8.32 7.83
C TYR A 221 -9.23 8.59 7.41
N ASP A 222 -8.43 7.55 7.10
CA ASP A 222 -7.00 7.71 6.86
C ASP A 222 -6.73 8.48 5.56
N LEU A 223 -7.29 8.00 4.45
CA LEU A 223 -7.05 8.62 3.15
C LEU A 223 -7.57 10.05 3.06
N PRO A 224 -8.82 10.37 3.48
CA PRO A 224 -9.30 11.74 3.49
C PRO A 224 -8.44 12.67 4.37
N ALA A 225 -8.02 12.21 5.56
CA ALA A 225 -7.15 13.00 6.44
C ALA A 225 -5.80 13.32 5.79
N MET A 226 -5.17 12.33 5.12
CA MET A 226 -3.91 12.55 4.40
C MET A 226 -4.07 13.49 3.21
N VAL A 227 -5.14 13.36 2.42
CA VAL A 227 -5.44 14.25 1.27
C VAL A 227 -5.64 15.68 1.75
N ASP A 228 -6.46 15.89 2.77
CA ASP A 228 -6.76 17.22 3.30
C ASP A 228 -5.52 17.87 3.93
N TYR A 229 -4.69 17.08 4.62
CA TYR A 229 -3.42 17.55 5.15
C TYR A 229 -2.48 18.08 4.04
N VAL A 230 -2.30 17.31 2.96
CA VAL A 230 -1.42 17.73 1.85
C VAL A 230 -1.97 18.99 1.18
N ARG A 231 -3.29 19.08 0.96
CA ARG A 231 -3.94 20.28 0.40
C ARG A 231 -3.70 21.52 1.27
N GLN A 232 -3.93 21.40 2.58
CA GLN A 232 -3.71 22.49 3.53
C GLN A 232 -2.24 22.90 3.60
N ARG A 233 -1.34 21.92 3.58
CA ARG A 233 0.11 22.15 3.70
C ARG A 233 0.72 22.83 2.48
N THR A 234 0.15 22.58 1.31
CA THR A 234 0.66 23.06 0.01
C THR A 234 -0.12 24.23 -0.57
N GLY A 235 -1.34 24.46 -0.09
CA GLY A 235 -2.25 25.48 -0.62
C GLY A 235 -2.91 25.11 -1.96
N TYR A 236 -2.69 23.90 -2.47
CA TYR A 236 -3.33 23.42 -3.69
C TYR A 236 -4.74 22.94 -3.43
N GLU A 237 -5.68 23.31 -4.29
CA GLU A 237 -7.07 22.86 -4.23
C GLU A 237 -7.18 21.36 -4.51
N LYS A 238 -6.41 20.85 -5.48
CA LYS A 238 -6.37 19.44 -5.87
C LYS A 238 -4.94 18.93 -5.83
N ILE A 239 -4.78 17.65 -5.48
CA ILE A 239 -3.48 16.98 -5.48
C ILE A 239 -3.52 15.75 -6.39
N ALA A 240 -2.37 15.27 -6.83
CA ALA A 240 -2.26 13.96 -7.47
C ALA A 240 -2.16 12.86 -6.40
N PHE A 241 -2.75 11.72 -6.69
CA PHE A 241 -2.69 10.53 -5.83
C PHE A 241 -2.12 9.35 -6.59
N ILE A 242 -1.19 8.63 -5.96
CA ILE A 242 -0.65 7.36 -6.45
C ILE A 242 -0.82 6.31 -5.37
N GLY A 243 -1.55 5.25 -5.68
CA GLY A 243 -1.72 4.12 -4.77
C GLY A 243 -0.97 2.87 -5.24
N HIS A 244 -0.65 1.98 -4.31
CA HIS A 244 -0.22 0.62 -4.62
C HIS A 244 -1.10 -0.39 -3.88
N SER A 245 -1.58 -1.43 -4.60
CA SER A 245 -2.29 -2.56 -4.00
C SER A 245 -3.43 -2.14 -3.07
N GLN A 246 -3.35 -2.39 -1.76
CA GLN A 246 -4.31 -1.93 -0.74
C GLN A 246 -4.50 -0.41 -0.75
N GLY A 247 -3.46 0.38 -1.01
CA GLY A 247 -3.60 1.83 -1.13
C GLY A 247 -4.57 2.24 -2.22
N ASN A 248 -4.60 1.50 -3.34
CA ASN A 248 -5.61 1.66 -4.39
C ASN A 248 -6.98 1.18 -3.92
N ALA A 249 -7.07 0.00 -3.28
CA ALA A 249 -8.35 -0.50 -2.77
C ALA A 249 -8.98 0.50 -1.79
N THR A 250 -8.17 1.09 -0.90
CA THR A 250 -8.60 2.17 -0.01
C THR A 250 -9.16 3.36 -0.78
N ALA A 251 -8.49 3.78 -1.86
CA ALA A 251 -8.93 4.89 -2.69
C ALA A 251 -10.21 4.55 -3.49
N PHE A 252 -10.29 3.37 -4.10
CA PHE A 252 -11.49 2.93 -4.81
C PHE A 252 -12.69 2.84 -3.87
N ILE A 253 -12.52 2.33 -2.64
CA ILE A 253 -13.59 2.30 -1.64
C ILE A 253 -13.98 3.72 -1.24
N ALA A 254 -13.02 4.59 -0.91
CA ALA A 254 -13.31 5.97 -0.52
C ALA A 254 -14.06 6.74 -1.62
N LEU A 255 -13.66 6.59 -2.88
CA LEU A 255 -14.22 7.28 -4.03
C LEU A 255 -15.53 6.67 -4.54
N SER A 256 -15.95 5.52 -4.00
CA SER A 256 -17.20 4.88 -4.41
C SER A 256 -18.41 5.68 -3.92
N ARG A 257 -19.52 5.57 -4.66
CA ARG A 257 -20.82 6.20 -4.33
C ARG A 257 -21.35 5.90 -2.92
N TRP A 258 -20.81 4.87 -2.29
CA TRP A 258 -21.27 4.39 -0.96
C TRP A 258 -20.44 4.96 0.20
N PHE A 259 -19.34 5.68 -0.06
CA PHE A 259 -18.41 6.15 0.99
C PHE A 259 -18.23 7.68 0.97
N VAL A 260 -17.21 8.17 0.33
CA VAL A 260 -16.79 9.59 0.34
C VAL A 260 -16.53 10.05 -1.11
N PRO A 261 -17.52 9.98 -2.01
CA PRO A 261 -17.33 10.29 -3.44
C PRO A 261 -16.82 11.73 -3.67
N GLU A 262 -17.17 12.67 -2.80
CA GLU A 262 -16.70 14.06 -2.84
C GLU A 262 -15.18 14.19 -2.66
N LEU A 263 -14.48 13.16 -2.13
CA LEU A 263 -13.03 13.13 -2.08
C LEU A 263 -12.41 13.28 -3.50
N GLY A 264 -13.11 12.82 -4.52
CA GLY A 264 -12.68 12.94 -5.91
C GLY A 264 -12.53 14.39 -6.38
N THR A 265 -13.30 15.33 -5.81
CA THR A 265 -13.16 16.77 -6.11
C THR A 265 -11.80 17.33 -5.67
N LYS A 266 -11.12 16.68 -4.73
CA LYS A 266 -9.82 17.06 -4.17
C LYS A 266 -8.65 16.39 -4.90
N LEU A 267 -8.92 15.54 -5.88
CA LEU A 267 -7.92 14.80 -6.64
C LEU A 267 -7.92 15.24 -8.11
N SER A 268 -6.73 15.52 -8.65
CA SER A 268 -6.54 15.90 -10.06
C SER A 268 -6.15 14.71 -10.93
N TYR A 269 -5.65 13.64 -10.30
CA TYR A 269 -5.12 12.45 -10.96
C TYR A 269 -5.09 11.28 -9.96
N PHE A 270 -5.41 10.09 -10.43
CA PHE A 270 -5.25 8.85 -9.69
C PHE A 270 -4.42 7.86 -10.51
N GLY A 271 -3.17 7.64 -10.08
CA GLY A 271 -2.27 6.61 -10.61
C GLY A 271 -2.37 5.33 -9.78
N ALA A 272 -2.96 4.27 -10.33
CA ALA A 272 -3.17 3.02 -9.62
C ALA A 272 -2.16 1.95 -10.04
N LEU A 273 -1.20 1.63 -9.14
CA LEU A 273 -0.18 0.59 -9.34
C LEU A 273 -0.67 -0.73 -8.77
N ALA A 274 -0.77 -1.77 -9.59
CA ALA A 274 -1.26 -3.10 -9.22
C ALA A 274 -2.51 -3.04 -8.30
N PRO A 275 -3.64 -2.46 -8.77
CA PRO A 275 -4.80 -2.18 -7.93
C PRO A 275 -5.46 -3.45 -7.40
N ALA A 276 -5.61 -3.54 -6.06
CA ALA A 276 -6.26 -4.65 -5.39
C ALA A 276 -7.79 -4.51 -5.42
N VAL A 277 -8.37 -4.56 -6.63
CA VAL A 277 -9.82 -4.49 -6.89
C VAL A 277 -10.38 -5.85 -7.28
N PHE A 278 -9.63 -6.65 -8.02
CA PHE A 278 -9.97 -8.03 -8.36
C PHE A 278 -8.88 -8.98 -7.86
N ALA A 279 -9.31 -10.05 -7.19
CA ALA A 279 -8.41 -11.05 -6.62
C ALA A 279 -7.80 -11.95 -7.70
N GLY A 280 -6.49 -12.17 -7.63
CA GLY A 280 -5.74 -13.01 -8.55
C GLY A 280 -5.70 -14.49 -8.13
N PRO A 281 -5.16 -15.37 -8.97
CA PRO A 281 -5.15 -16.82 -8.72
C PRO A 281 -4.32 -17.26 -7.51
N LEU A 282 -3.36 -16.47 -7.05
CA LEU A 282 -2.56 -16.77 -5.86
C LEU A 282 -3.44 -16.87 -4.60
N THR A 283 -4.54 -16.13 -4.56
CA THR A 283 -5.51 -16.16 -3.46
C THR A 283 -6.16 -17.52 -3.26
N LYS A 284 -6.17 -18.37 -4.30
CA LYS A 284 -6.66 -19.76 -4.26
C LYS A 284 -5.60 -20.79 -3.84
N CYS A 285 -4.35 -20.34 -3.60
CA CYS A 285 -3.25 -21.19 -3.19
C CYS A 285 -3.10 -21.20 -1.66
N PHE A 286 -2.44 -22.25 -1.10
CA PHE A 286 -2.03 -22.25 0.31
C PHE A 286 -1.04 -21.11 0.59
N PRO A 287 -1.13 -20.38 1.72
CA PRO A 287 -2.06 -20.57 2.85
C PRO A 287 -3.42 -19.86 2.71
N LEU A 288 -3.58 -18.94 1.74
CA LEU A 288 -4.78 -18.10 1.62
C LEU A 288 -6.05 -18.92 1.40
N SER A 289 -5.99 -19.97 0.57
CA SER A 289 -7.11 -20.87 0.32
C SER A 289 -7.63 -21.60 1.58
N TYR A 290 -6.79 -21.75 2.60
CA TYR A 290 -7.20 -22.31 3.88
C TYR A 290 -7.78 -21.23 4.80
N MET A 291 -7.16 -20.05 4.82
CA MET A 291 -7.60 -18.91 5.63
C MET A 291 -9.01 -18.46 5.25
N CYS A 292 -9.37 -18.52 3.96
CA CYS A 292 -10.70 -18.18 3.44
C CYS A 292 -11.85 -19.04 3.95
N LYS A 293 -11.56 -20.17 4.61
CA LYS A 293 -12.56 -21.06 5.22
C LYS A 293 -12.84 -20.70 6.67
N LEU A 294 -12.02 -19.85 7.28
CA LEU A 294 -12.10 -19.50 8.68
C LEU A 294 -13.15 -18.40 8.89
N ASP A 295 -14.15 -18.70 9.70
CA ASP A 295 -15.08 -17.70 10.22
C ASP A 295 -14.42 -16.82 11.30
N TRP A 296 -15.04 -15.68 11.63
CA TRP A 296 -14.48 -14.73 12.58
C TRP A 296 -14.21 -15.33 13.98
N PRO A 297 -15.10 -16.15 14.59
CA PRO A 297 -14.83 -16.81 15.86
C PRO A 297 -13.60 -17.71 15.82
N THR A 298 -13.43 -18.49 14.76
CA THR A 298 -12.24 -19.35 14.58
C THR A 298 -11.00 -18.52 14.29
N TRP A 299 -11.09 -17.50 13.42
CA TRP A 299 -9.99 -16.60 13.10
C TRP A 299 -9.41 -15.94 14.34
N ARG A 300 -10.26 -15.33 15.19
CA ARG A 300 -9.78 -14.65 16.40
C ARG A 300 -9.17 -15.60 17.44
N ARG A 301 -9.57 -16.87 17.47
CA ARG A 301 -8.92 -17.89 18.31
C ARG A 301 -7.51 -18.21 17.82
N LEU A 302 -7.29 -18.24 16.50
CA LEU A 302 -6.02 -18.61 15.87
C LEU A 302 -5.05 -17.41 15.81
N PHE A 303 -5.54 -16.23 15.47
CA PHE A 303 -4.73 -15.04 15.20
C PHE A 303 -4.91 -13.91 16.21
N GLY A 304 -5.85 -14.03 17.15
CA GLY A 304 -6.18 -12.99 18.11
C GLY A 304 -6.97 -11.82 17.49
N VAL A 305 -7.11 -10.76 18.26
CA VAL A 305 -7.86 -9.54 17.89
C VAL A 305 -7.00 -8.29 17.82
N LEU A 306 -5.69 -8.43 18.04
CA LEU A 306 -4.72 -7.33 17.99
C LEU A 306 -4.00 -7.28 16.63
N ASP A 307 -2.69 -7.10 16.67
CA ASP A 307 -1.81 -7.16 15.50
C ASP A 307 -1.78 -8.57 14.90
N PHE A 308 -2.04 -8.68 13.61
CA PHE A 308 -2.01 -9.97 12.91
C PHE A 308 -0.59 -10.50 12.82
N ILE A 309 -0.36 -11.66 13.44
CA ILE A 309 0.93 -12.33 13.55
C ILE A 309 2.05 -11.35 13.98
N PRO A 310 2.10 -10.95 15.26
CA PRO A 310 3.06 -9.95 15.75
C PRO A 310 4.52 -10.27 15.45
N LEU A 311 4.87 -11.58 15.34
CA LEU A 311 6.22 -12.04 15.00
C LEU A 311 6.63 -11.76 13.54
N MET A 312 5.71 -11.36 12.65
CA MET A 312 6.10 -10.93 11.30
C MET A 312 7.09 -9.77 11.33
N LYS A 313 7.04 -8.90 12.33
CA LYS A 313 8.03 -7.85 12.55
C LYS A 313 9.46 -8.40 12.72
N CYS A 314 9.59 -9.59 13.32
CA CYS A 314 10.88 -10.23 13.53
C CYS A 314 11.46 -10.82 12.24
N MET A 315 10.67 -11.04 11.20
CA MET A 315 11.17 -11.57 9.92
C MET A 315 12.20 -10.64 9.28
N SER A 316 12.08 -9.33 9.44
CA SER A 316 13.08 -8.36 8.99
C SER A 316 14.42 -8.53 9.74
N TRP A 317 14.38 -8.95 11.01
CA TRP A 317 15.55 -9.22 11.84
C TRP A 317 16.20 -10.58 11.49
N VAL A 318 15.40 -11.61 11.28
CA VAL A 318 15.85 -12.94 10.83
C VAL A 318 16.59 -12.81 9.49
N SER A 319 16.08 -12.03 8.57
CA SER A 319 16.73 -11.70 7.29
C SER A 319 18.13 -11.11 7.47
N PHE A 320 18.32 -10.32 8.50
CA PHE A 320 19.62 -9.72 8.83
C PHE A 320 20.60 -10.74 9.43
N GLN A 321 20.15 -11.61 10.34
CA GLN A 321 21.02 -12.58 11.03
C GLN A 321 21.59 -13.64 10.08
N PHE A 322 20.80 -14.16 9.14
CA PHE A 322 21.32 -15.13 8.15
C PHE A 322 22.42 -14.55 7.27
N ARG A 323 22.47 -13.23 7.06
CA ARG A 323 23.59 -12.56 6.38
C ARG A 323 24.85 -12.46 7.23
N THR A 324 24.70 -12.34 8.56
CA THR A 324 25.82 -12.17 9.49
C THR A 324 26.47 -13.53 9.80
N ILE A 325 25.66 -14.58 9.94
CA ILE A 325 26.12 -15.96 10.19
C ILE A 325 26.78 -16.55 8.92
N GLY A 326 26.35 -16.12 7.73
CA GLY A 326 26.89 -16.55 6.43
C GLY A 326 28.25 -15.91 6.04
N ARG A 327 28.97 -15.26 6.96
CA ARG A 327 30.38 -14.86 6.75
C ARG A 327 31.31 -16.04 7.12
N PRO A 328 31.60 -16.98 6.22
CA PRO A 328 32.46 -18.10 6.54
C PRO A 328 33.93 -17.66 6.59
N LEU A 329 34.67 -18.31 7.48
CA LEU A 329 36.11 -18.29 7.60
C LEU A 329 36.81 -18.34 6.21
N ARG A 330 37.83 -17.55 6.02
CA ARG A 330 38.46 -17.18 4.73
C ARG A 330 38.97 -18.32 3.85
N HIS A 331 39.01 -19.58 4.26
CA HIS A 331 39.69 -20.65 3.56
C HIS A 331 38.86 -21.72 2.84
N THR A 332 37.54 -21.82 3.06
CA THR A 332 36.72 -22.83 2.34
C THR A 332 35.87 -22.23 1.21
N ARG A 333 36.30 -21.10 0.69
CA ARG A 333 35.50 -20.11 -0.07
C ARG A 333 35.23 -20.41 -1.54
N ARG A 334 35.82 -21.45 -2.17
CA ARG A 334 35.75 -21.50 -3.66
C ARG A 334 34.63 -22.35 -4.26
N LEU A 335 34.06 -23.33 -3.59
CA LEU A 335 32.96 -24.15 -4.15
C LEU A 335 31.60 -23.98 -3.45
N ALA A 336 31.54 -24.06 -2.13
CA ALA A 336 30.28 -23.94 -1.40
C ALA A 336 29.69 -22.51 -1.44
N THR A 337 30.55 -21.48 -1.50
CA THR A 337 30.16 -20.07 -1.45
C THR A 337 29.47 -19.57 -2.74
N ARG A 338 29.79 -20.17 -3.89
CA ARG A 338 29.12 -19.79 -5.16
C ARG A 338 27.70 -20.29 -5.26
N CYS A 339 27.31 -21.34 -4.55
CA CYS A 339 25.95 -21.89 -4.57
C CYS A 339 25.05 -21.35 -3.45
N LEU A 340 25.60 -21.10 -2.24
CA LEU A 340 24.80 -20.74 -1.06
C LEU A 340 24.66 -19.23 -0.80
N VAL A 341 25.67 -18.41 -1.14
CA VAL A 341 25.74 -16.98 -0.77
C VAL A 341 25.03 -16.05 -1.78
N ARG A 342 24.61 -16.55 -2.94
CA ARG A 342 23.89 -15.72 -3.94
C ARG A 342 22.36 -15.71 -3.80
N LYS A 343 21.81 -16.34 -2.77
CA LYS A 343 20.36 -16.42 -2.59
C LYS A 343 19.99 -15.98 -1.19
N ASP A 344 19.45 -14.78 -1.10
CA ASP A 344 18.87 -14.23 0.12
C ASP A 344 17.69 -15.13 0.57
N VAL A 345 17.94 -15.98 1.58
CA VAL A 345 16.99 -16.98 2.13
C VAL A 345 15.85 -16.31 2.89
N SER A 346 15.90 -15.00 3.04
CA SER A 346 15.11 -14.22 3.99
C SER A 346 13.99 -13.41 3.37
N ASN A 347 13.56 -13.74 2.14
CA ASN A 347 12.64 -12.89 1.42
C ASN A 347 11.18 -13.38 1.56
N PRO A 348 10.23 -12.58 2.10
CA PRO A 348 8.78 -12.87 2.07
C PRO A 348 8.23 -13.20 0.68
N ALA A 349 8.96 -12.87 -0.38
CA ALA A 349 8.68 -13.31 -1.74
C ALA A 349 8.37 -14.82 -1.88
N TYR A 350 8.88 -15.66 -0.97
CA TYR A 350 8.57 -17.08 -0.96
C TYR A 350 7.15 -17.41 -0.55
N LEU A 351 6.60 -16.62 0.35
CA LEU A 351 5.25 -16.83 0.85
C LEU A 351 4.19 -16.56 -0.22
N PHE A 352 4.53 -15.72 -1.21
CA PHE A 352 3.63 -15.25 -2.25
C PHE A 352 4.03 -15.70 -3.66
N GLU A 353 4.97 -16.65 -3.78
CA GLU A 353 5.53 -17.10 -5.08
C GLU A 353 6.09 -15.96 -5.95
N TRP A 354 6.45 -14.81 -5.37
CA TRP A 354 7.00 -13.69 -6.11
C TRP A 354 8.35 -14.04 -6.72
N ASN A 355 8.50 -13.70 -7.98
CA ASN A 355 9.77 -13.83 -8.67
C ASN A 355 10.58 -12.53 -8.51
N ASP A 356 11.54 -12.53 -7.63
CA ASP A 356 12.40 -11.38 -7.35
C ASP A 356 13.52 -11.15 -8.39
N THR A 357 13.42 -11.74 -9.59
CA THR A 357 14.45 -11.61 -10.64
C THR A 357 14.54 -10.21 -11.22
N ASN A 358 13.45 -9.44 -11.14
CA ASN A 358 13.39 -8.05 -11.58
C ASN A 358 14.05 -7.08 -10.58
N TRP A 359 14.37 -7.54 -9.34
CA TRP A 359 14.92 -6.70 -8.29
C TRP A 359 16.45 -6.83 -8.19
N LEU A 360 17.12 -5.71 -7.98
CA LEU A 360 18.55 -5.74 -7.70
C LEU A 360 18.82 -6.36 -6.32
N SER A 361 19.68 -7.39 -6.28
CA SER A 361 19.99 -8.15 -5.06
C SER A 361 20.50 -7.26 -3.91
N ARG A 362 21.21 -6.15 -4.20
CA ARG A 362 21.70 -5.21 -3.18
C ARG A 362 20.57 -4.38 -2.54
N ARG A 363 19.43 -4.16 -3.24
CA ARG A 363 18.29 -3.38 -2.76
C ARG A 363 17.36 -4.20 -1.84
N LYS A 364 17.27 -5.51 -2.05
CA LYS A 364 16.36 -6.40 -1.31
C LYS A 364 16.45 -6.27 0.21
N PRO A 365 17.64 -6.28 0.86
CA PRO A 365 17.70 -6.17 2.31
C PRO A 365 17.13 -4.88 2.88
N LYS A 366 17.25 -3.76 2.14
CA LYS A 366 16.71 -2.47 2.61
C LYS A 366 15.18 -2.37 2.40
N MET A 367 14.63 -3.00 1.35
CA MET A 367 13.19 -3.10 1.13
C MET A 367 12.49 -3.72 2.35
N PHE A 368 13.08 -4.79 2.91
CA PHE A 368 12.54 -5.49 4.09
C PHE A 368 12.89 -4.88 5.45
N ARG A 369 13.53 -3.70 5.48
CA ARG A 369 13.67 -2.91 6.71
C ARG A 369 12.39 -2.16 7.09
N PHE A 370 11.54 -1.86 6.13
CA PHE A 370 10.31 -1.09 6.28
C PHE A 370 9.04 -1.93 6.11
N THR A 371 9.19 -3.20 5.82
CA THR A 371 8.11 -4.20 5.72
C THR A 371 8.51 -5.49 6.44
N PRO A 372 7.58 -6.24 7.05
CA PRO A 372 6.17 -5.90 7.23
C PRO A 372 5.93 -4.86 8.32
N GLN A 373 4.87 -4.07 8.18
CA GLN A 373 4.30 -3.24 9.23
C GLN A 373 3.13 -3.97 9.92
N PRO A 374 2.78 -3.56 11.15
CA PRO A 374 1.62 -4.09 11.84
C PRO A 374 0.32 -3.85 11.08
N VAL A 375 -0.55 -4.85 11.09
CA VAL A 375 -1.89 -4.78 10.50
C VAL A 375 -2.88 -5.42 11.45
N SER A 376 -4.05 -4.84 11.61
CA SER A 376 -5.11 -5.37 12.45
C SER A 376 -5.53 -6.78 12.00
N SER A 377 -5.80 -7.66 12.98
CA SER A 377 -6.34 -8.99 12.72
C SER A 377 -7.70 -8.90 12.00
N ALA A 378 -8.53 -7.92 12.33
CA ALA A 378 -9.80 -7.65 11.66
C ALA A 378 -9.61 -7.21 10.20
N ALA A 379 -8.60 -6.37 9.92
CA ALA A 379 -8.27 -6.00 8.53
C ALA A 379 -7.81 -7.20 7.71
N MET A 380 -7.00 -8.09 8.30
CA MET A 380 -6.60 -9.32 7.61
C MET A 380 -7.74 -10.30 7.41
N PHE A 381 -8.67 -10.38 8.35
CA PHE A 381 -9.90 -11.16 8.18
C PHE A 381 -10.73 -10.62 7.02
N TRP A 382 -10.89 -9.31 6.90
CA TRP A 382 -11.57 -8.67 5.78
C TRP A 382 -10.93 -9.02 4.42
N TRP A 383 -9.59 -9.14 4.37
CA TRP A 383 -8.88 -9.54 3.16
C TRP A 383 -9.01 -11.04 2.85
N GLY A 384 -8.81 -11.91 3.84
CA GLY A 384 -8.53 -13.33 3.62
C GLY A 384 -9.32 -14.32 4.47
N GLY A 385 -10.33 -13.89 5.26
CA GLY A 385 -11.21 -14.77 6.03
C GLY A 385 -12.39 -15.31 5.20
N LYS A 386 -13.35 -15.92 5.87
CA LYS A 386 -14.61 -16.33 5.25
C LYS A 386 -15.37 -15.08 4.76
N ASP A 387 -15.97 -15.14 3.58
CA ASP A 387 -16.73 -14.06 2.93
C ASP A 387 -15.93 -12.76 2.71
N SER A 388 -14.60 -12.89 2.59
CA SER A 388 -13.63 -11.84 2.40
C SER A 388 -13.49 -11.36 0.95
N PHE A 389 -12.64 -10.37 0.71
CA PHE A 389 -12.22 -9.96 -0.64
C PHE A 389 -11.76 -11.15 -1.50
N VAL A 390 -10.97 -12.04 -0.91
CA VAL A 390 -10.42 -13.22 -1.62
C VAL A 390 -11.53 -14.18 -2.06
N THR A 391 -12.54 -14.41 -1.22
CA THR A 391 -13.67 -15.30 -1.55
C THR A 391 -14.64 -14.68 -2.54
N ARG A 392 -14.93 -13.39 -2.40
CA ARG A 392 -15.78 -12.65 -3.33
C ARG A 392 -15.13 -12.45 -4.70
N GLY A 393 -13.81 -12.36 -4.74
CA GLY A 393 -13.03 -12.14 -5.96
C GLY A 393 -12.91 -10.68 -6.40
N SER A 394 -13.69 -9.76 -5.84
CA SER A 394 -13.69 -8.33 -6.14
C SER A 394 -14.02 -7.48 -4.91
N LEU A 395 -13.71 -6.15 -4.98
CA LEU A 395 -14.10 -5.19 -3.94
C LEU A 395 -15.60 -4.94 -3.91
N PHE A 396 -16.20 -4.85 -5.10
CA PHE A 396 -17.59 -4.48 -5.31
C PHE A 396 -18.27 -5.50 -6.22
N GLU A 397 -19.59 -5.44 -6.31
CA GLU A 397 -20.36 -6.23 -7.27
C GLU A 397 -19.98 -5.86 -8.71
N PRO A 398 -19.54 -6.82 -9.55
CA PRO A 398 -19.01 -6.51 -10.88
C PRO A 398 -20.00 -5.91 -11.86
N ASP A 399 -21.30 -6.15 -11.69
CA ASP A 399 -22.34 -5.74 -12.64
C ASP A 399 -23.02 -4.42 -12.28
N GLN A 400 -22.46 -3.65 -11.31
CA GLN A 400 -22.99 -2.37 -10.87
C GLN A 400 -22.01 -1.24 -11.19
N GLN A 401 -22.55 -0.03 -11.35
CA GLN A 401 -21.76 1.20 -11.40
C GLN A 401 -21.29 1.56 -9.99
N TRP A 402 -19.98 1.81 -9.83
CA TRP A 402 -19.35 2.07 -8.53
C TRP A 402 -19.12 3.54 -8.25
N PHE A 403 -18.94 4.39 -9.29
CA PHE A 403 -18.44 5.76 -9.15
C PHE A 403 -19.42 6.80 -9.69
N GLU A 404 -19.39 7.96 -9.04
CA GLU A 404 -20.14 9.14 -9.43
C GLU A 404 -19.29 10.10 -10.28
N GLU A 405 -19.85 11.28 -10.62
CA GLU A 405 -19.25 12.27 -11.52
C GLU A 405 -17.89 12.80 -11.07
N HIS A 406 -17.63 12.80 -9.75
CA HIS A 406 -16.44 13.38 -9.17
C HIS A 406 -15.23 12.44 -9.13
N PHE A 407 -15.33 11.27 -9.74
CA PHE A 407 -14.18 10.36 -9.79
C PHE A 407 -13.00 10.98 -10.55
N PRO A 408 -11.78 10.99 -9.98
CA PRO A 408 -10.64 11.65 -10.61
C PRO A 408 -10.19 10.93 -11.89
N PRO A 409 -9.51 11.63 -12.83
CA PRO A 409 -8.90 11.01 -13.99
C PRO A 409 -7.94 9.89 -13.57
N LEU A 410 -8.11 8.70 -14.16
CA LEU A 410 -7.50 7.44 -13.72
C LEU A 410 -6.45 6.94 -14.70
N ALA A 411 -5.30 6.51 -14.20
CA ALA A 411 -4.31 5.73 -14.92
C ALA A 411 -4.06 4.39 -14.21
N LEU A 412 -4.10 3.28 -14.95
CA LEU A 412 -3.94 1.93 -14.44
C LEU A 412 -2.63 1.30 -14.90
N TYR A 413 -1.86 0.80 -13.94
CA TYR A 413 -0.58 0.12 -14.17
C TYR A 413 -0.63 -1.28 -13.56
N GLY A 414 -0.67 -2.31 -14.40
CA GLY A 414 -0.78 -3.70 -13.99
C GLY A 414 0.45 -4.52 -14.36
N GLY A 415 0.68 -5.61 -13.62
CA GLY A 415 1.69 -6.60 -13.94
C GLY A 415 1.11 -7.79 -14.70
N GLY A 416 1.74 -8.17 -15.82
CA GLY A 416 1.32 -9.34 -16.60
C GLY A 416 1.58 -10.67 -15.88
N ARG A 417 2.48 -10.66 -14.89
CA ARG A 417 2.78 -11.80 -14.02
C ARG A 417 2.24 -11.64 -12.61
N ASP A 418 1.46 -10.60 -12.34
CA ASP A 418 0.82 -10.43 -11.04
C ASP A 418 -0.23 -11.52 -10.81
N ARG A 419 0.02 -12.37 -9.83
CA ARG A 419 -0.87 -13.47 -9.45
C ARG A 419 -1.72 -13.13 -8.21
N LEU A 420 -1.42 -12.02 -7.55
CA LEU A 420 -2.12 -11.60 -6.34
C LEU A 420 -3.38 -10.81 -6.69
N VAL A 421 -3.29 -9.89 -7.65
CA VAL A 421 -4.40 -9.07 -8.12
C VAL A 421 -4.44 -9.03 -9.65
N LEU A 422 -5.63 -8.83 -10.22
CA LEU A 422 -5.85 -8.76 -11.65
C LEU A 422 -6.28 -7.35 -12.06
N THR A 423 -5.49 -6.72 -12.93
CA THR A 423 -5.82 -5.38 -13.46
C THR A 423 -6.76 -5.45 -14.67
N GLN A 424 -6.68 -6.50 -15.48
CA GLN A 424 -7.48 -6.61 -16.71
C GLN A 424 -9.01 -6.63 -16.45
N PRO A 425 -9.55 -7.38 -15.48
CA PRO A 425 -10.99 -7.32 -15.18
C PRO A 425 -11.45 -5.93 -14.72
N LEU A 426 -10.58 -5.16 -14.02
CA LEU A 426 -10.88 -3.78 -13.65
C LEU A 426 -10.99 -2.87 -14.88
N VAL A 427 -10.11 -3.03 -15.86
CA VAL A 427 -10.17 -2.28 -17.13
C VAL A 427 -11.47 -2.57 -17.87
N GLU A 428 -11.88 -3.83 -17.93
CA GLU A 428 -13.11 -4.28 -18.57
C GLU A 428 -14.34 -3.70 -17.87
N HIS A 429 -14.37 -3.79 -16.53
CA HIS A 429 -15.44 -3.20 -15.72
C HIS A 429 -15.57 -1.69 -15.95
N ILE A 430 -14.44 -0.95 -15.86
CA ILE A 430 -14.47 0.51 -16.04
C ILE A 430 -15.02 0.88 -17.41
N ARG A 431 -14.58 0.22 -18.45
CA ARG A 431 -15.05 0.50 -19.83
C ARG A 431 -16.53 0.19 -20.04
N LYS A 432 -17.05 -0.81 -19.35
CA LYS A 432 -18.43 -1.28 -19.50
C LYS A 432 -19.42 -0.57 -18.59
N HIS A 433 -19.03 -0.30 -17.35
CA HIS A 433 -19.96 0.08 -16.29
C HIS A 433 -19.72 1.47 -15.69
N GLU A 434 -18.57 2.12 -15.99
CA GLU A 434 -18.19 3.38 -15.33
C GLU A 434 -18.10 4.55 -16.34
N PRO A 435 -19.23 5.09 -16.80
CA PRO A 435 -19.25 6.17 -17.80
C PRO A 435 -18.61 7.47 -17.28
N ASN A 436 -18.59 7.67 -15.96
CA ASN A 436 -18.04 8.85 -15.32
C ASN A 436 -16.51 8.76 -15.10
N VAL A 437 -15.90 7.59 -15.30
CA VAL A 437 -14.47 7.42 -15.10
C VAL A 437 -13.69 7.77 -16.36
N ARG A 438 -12.95 8.88 -16.32
CA ARG A 438 -12.03 9.26 -17.38
C ARG A 438 -10.75 8.44 -17.28
N LEU A 439 -10.66 7.37 -18.05
CA LEU A 439 -9.50 6.48 -18.12
C LEU A 439 -8.42 7.09 -19.02
N LEU A 440 -7.36 7.64 -18.44
CA LEU A 440 -6.26 8.30 -19.14
C LEU A 440 -5.28 7.30 -19.76
N ARG A 441 -4.97 6.26 -19.03
CA ARG A 441 -3.95 5.28 -19.40
C ARG A 441 -4.26 3.90 -18.84
N VAL A 442 -3.99 2.88 -19.64
CA VAL A 442 -3.87 1.49 -19.21
C VAL A 442 -2.53 0.96 -19.70
N LYS A 443 -1.71 0.47 -18.78
CA LYS A 443 -0.42 -0.14 -19.10
C LYS A 443 -0.25 -1.43 -18.32
N ILE A 444 -0.19 -2.55 -19.02
CA ILE A 444 0.13 -3.86 -18.44
C ILE A 444 1.57 -4.18 -18.84
N GLN A 445 2.47 -4.21 -17.87
CA GLN A 445 3.86 -4.58 -18.09
C GLN A 445 3.98 -6.11 -18.07
N PRO A 446 4.32 -6.77 -19.19
CA PRO A 446 4.22 -8.24 -19.29
C PRO A 446 5.09 -9.01 -18.29
N GLU A 447 6.26 -8.46 -17.96
CA GLU A 447 7.22 -9.11 -17.05
C GLU A 447 7.05 -8.71 -15.59
N ALA A 448 6.19 -7.73 -15.27
CA ALA A 448 6.03 -7.21 -13.93
C ALA A 448 5.12 -8.09 -13.07
N GLU A 449 5.52 -8.24 -11.82
CA GLU A 449 4.74 -8.78 -10.72
C GLU A 449 4.24 -7.67 -9.80
N HIS A 450 3.59 -8.03 -8.71
CA HIS A 450 2.82 -7.12 -7.84
C HIS A 450 3.59 -5.87 -7.35
N CYS A 451 4.84 -6.03 -6.92
CA CYS A 451 5.66 -4.92 -6.39
C CYS A 451 6.64 -4.32 -7.41
N ASP A 452 6.69 -4.84 -8.64
CA ASP A 452 7.69 -4.46 -9.63
C ASP A 452 7.52 -3.04 -10.14
N HIS A 453 6.32 -2.48 -10.01
CA HIS A 453 6.02 -1.10 -10.40
C HIS A 453 6.90 -0.05 -9.71
N TYR A 454 7.54 -0.39 -8.57
CA TYR A 454 8.47 0.51 -7.85
C TYR A 454 9.71 -0.19 -7.28
N TRP A 455 9.75 -1.54 -7.25
CA TRP A 455 10.94 -2.29 -6.79
C TRP A 455 11.77 -2.88 -7.92
N ALA A 456 11.21 -3.04 -9.12
CA ALA A 456 11.99 -3.50 -10.25
C ALA A 456 13.17 -2.55 -10.55
N ALA A 457 14.25 -3.12 -11.05
CA ALA A 457 15.40 -2.35 -11.47
C ALA A 457 15.06 -1.32 -12.56
N ASP A 458 14.13 -1.69 -13.44
CA ASP A 458 13.67 -0.91 -14.60
C ASP A 458 12.31 -0.24 -14.37
N ALA A 459 11.90 -0.02 -13.09
CA ALA A 459 10.60 0.56 -12.75
C ALA A 459 10.40 1.98 -13.32
N VAL A 460 11.49 2.75 -13.49
CA VAL A 460 11.45 4.08 -14.11
C VAL A 460 10.91 3.98 -15.53
N GLU A 461 11.50 3.11 -16.34
CA GLU A 461 11.14 2.89 -17.74
C GLU A 461 9.77 2.19 -17.88
N TRP A 462 9.49 1.30 -16.94
CA TRP A 462 8.24 0.54 -16.96
C TRP A 462 7.03 1.36 -16.53
N CYS A 463 7.21 2.29 -15.60
CA CYS A 463 6.09 2.94 -14.90
C CYS A 463 6.25 4.45 -14.71
N PHE A 464 7.38 4.93 -14.13
CA PHE A 464 7.47 6.31 -13.64
C PHE A 464 7.42 7.36 -14.75
N MET A 465 8.13 7.13 -15.85
CA MET A 465 8.10 8.03 -17.01
C MET A 465 6.67 8.16 -17.59
N ASP A 466 5.94 7.06 -17.60
CA ASP A 466 4.56 7.04 -18.10
C ASP A 466 3.58 7.76 -17.16
N ILE A 467 3.77 7.63 -15.84
CA ILE A 467 3.01 8.39 -14.83
C ILE A 467 3.16 9.89 -15.06
N VAL A 468 4.39 10.38 -15.18
CA VAL A 468 4.67 11.81 -15.39
C VAL A 468 4.13 12.28 -16.73
N GLY A 469 4.34 11.52 -17.81
CA GLY A 469 3.81 11.84 -19.13
C GLY A 469 2.29 11.96 -19.13
N THR A 470 1.59 11.00 -18.52
CA THR A 470 0.13 10.97 -18.44
C THR A 470 -0.41 12.14 -17.61
N TRP A 471 0.22 12.44 -16.47
CA TRP A 471 -0.17 13.55 -15.63
C TRP A 471 0.06 14.90 -16.35
N THR A 472 1.21 15.08 -16.99
CA THR A 472 1.57 16.34 -17.70
C THR A 472 0.56 16.64 -18.81
N ILE A 473 0.21 15.64 -19.63
CA ILE A 473 -0.79 15.80 -20.69
C ILE A 473 -2.14 16.17 -20.09
N ASN A 474 -2.58 15.48 -19.04
CA ASN A 474 -3.84 15.78 -18.37
C ASN A 474 -3.88 17.20 -17.80
N HIS A 475 -2.80 17.64 -17.14
CA HIS A 475 -2.71 18.97 -16.54
C HIS A 475 -2.71 20.08 -17.59
N GLN A 476 -1.99 19.90 -18.70
CA GLN A 476 -1.96 20.85 -19.82
C GLN A 476 -3.33 20.96 -20.51
N MET A 477 -4.05 19.85 -20.65
CA MET A 477 -5.42 19.88 -21.22
C MET A 477 -6.37 20.67 -20.32
N ILE A 478 -6.32 20.47 -19.01
CA ILE A 478 -7.16 21.20 -18.04
C ILE A 478 -6.82 22.71 -18.09
N SER A 479 -5.55 23.08 -18.08
CA SER A 479 -5.12 24.48 -18.18
C SER A 479 -5.64 25.15 -19.44
N LYS A 480 -5.51 24.49 -20.61
CA LYS A 480 -6.04 25.01 -21.87
C LYS A 480 -7.56 25.21 -21.86
N ILE A 481 -8.30 24.28 -21.24
CA ILE A 481 -9.76 24.42 -21.10
C ILE A 481 -10.11 25.62 -20.24
N HIS A 482 -9.43 25.83 -19.11
CA HIS A 482 -9.60 27.01 -18.26
C HIS A 482 -9.30 28.32 -19.00
N ASP A 483 -8.22 28.35 -19.78
CA ASP A 483 -7.85 29.53 -20.58
C ASP A 483 -8.90 29.85 -21.66
N VAL A 484 -9.48 28.83 -22.30
CA VAL A 484 -10.55 29.02 -23.29
C VAL A 484 -11.82 29.50 -22.63
N ILE A 485 -12.25 28.87 -21.52
CA ILE A 485 -13.45 29.29 -20.77
C ILE A 485 -13.26 30.70 -20.22
N GLY A 486 -12.11 31.02 -19.64
CA GLY A 486 -11.81 32.35 -19.13
C GLY A 486 -11.85 33.42 -20.23
N LYS A 487 -11.33 33.15 -21.41
CA LYS A 487 -11.43 34.05 -22.58
C LYS A 487 -12.87 34.17 -23.08
N THR A 488 -13.65 33.08 -23.11
CA THR A 488 -15.03 33.12 -23.54
C THR A 488 -15.91 33.95 -22.58
N LEU A 489 -15.70 33.78 -21.28
CA LEU A 489 -16.39 34.56 -20.24
C LEU A 489 -16.00 36.04 -20.28
N SER A 490 -14.73 36.36 -20.52
CA SER A 490 -14.31 37.75 -20.67
C SER A 490 -14.89 38.41 -21.94
N TRP A 491 -15.09 37.65 -23.02
CA TRP A 491 -15.74 38.10 -24.24
C TRP A 491 -17.25 38.39 -24.05
N SER A 492 -17.95 37.56 -23.28
CA SER A 492 -19.37 37.76 -22.98
C SER A 492 -19.61 38.98 -22.09
N LEU A 493 -18.72 39.24 -21.11
CA LEU A 493 -18.79 40.42 -20.25
C LEU A 493 -18.42 41.72 -20.98
N TYR A 494 -17.66 41.66 -22.08
CA TYR A 494 -17.32 42.85 -22.88
C TYR A 494 -18.42 43.22 -23.89
N ASN A 495 -19.25 42.28 -24.32
CA ASN A 495 -20.32 42.49 -25.30
C ASN A 495 -21.66 42.91 -24.68
N ASP A 496 -21.82 42.84 -23.36
CA ASP A 496 -23.03 43.27 -22.64
C ASP A 496 -22.98 44.74 -22.15
N SER A 497 -22.02 45.53 -22.63
CA SER A 497 -22.01 46.97 -22.37
C SER A 497 -23.07 47.64 -23.25
N PRO A 498 -24.07 48.34 -22.68
CA PRO A 498 -25.07 49.05 -23.49
C PRO A 498 -24.36 50.16 -24.33
N LEU A 499 -24.73 50.19 -25.62
CA LEU A 499 -24.31 51.27 -26.52
C LEU A 499 -24.70 52.63 -25.92
N PRO A 500 -23.79 53.61 -25.93
CA PRO A 500 -24.14 54.95 -25.46
C PRO A 500 -25.19 55.57 -26.39
N SER A 501 -26.24 56.10 -25.77
CA SER A 501 -27.35 56.86 -26.37
C SER A 501 -26.90 58.17 -27.02
#